data_a973a7069be65d4b29a81a0a486766b2
#
_entry.id   a973a7069be65d4b29a81a0a486766b2
#
_cell.length_a   1.000
_cell.length_b   1.000
_cell.length_c   1.000
_cell.angle_alpha   90.00
_cell.angle_beta   90.00
_cell.angle_gamma   90.00
#
_symmetry.space_group_name_H-M   'P 1'
#
loop_
_entity.id
_entity.type
_entity.pdbx_description
1 polymer ?
#
loop_
_entity_poly.entity_id
_entity_poly.type
_entity_poly.pdbx_seq_one_letter_code
_entity_poly.pdbx_strand_id
1 'polypeptide(L)'
;MINVEEIKKDFPIFEREINNSPLVYLDSGATSQKPQQVLEAMNDIYTKSNANVHRGTYVLSAETTEAYENVRNKCKNFINAPSSDEIIFTRGTTDGFNFLAQALTKDRLGAGDEILLSEIEHHANCLLYTSPSPRDRG
;
A
#
# COMPACT_ATOMS: atom_id res chain seq x y z
N MET A 1 3.72 -26.64 -9.41
CA MET A 1 4.44 -26.53 -8.13
C MET A 1 5.27 -25.25 -8.19
N ILE A 2 5.22 -24.38 -7.18
CA ILE A 2 6.02 -23.14 -7.15
C ILE A 2 7.50 -23.50 -6.97
N ASN A 3 8.36 -22.99 -7.83
CA ASN A 3 9.80 -23.15 -7.71
C ASN A 3 10.37 -21.99 -6.87
N VAL A 4 10.58 -22.24 -5.58
CA VAL A 4 11.03 -21.22 -4.62
C VAL A 4 12.44 -20.71 -4.97
N GLU A 5 13.34 -21.58 -5.44
CA GLU A 5 14.71 -21.19 -5.78
C GLU A 5 14.76 -20.27 -7.02
N GLU A 6 13.86 -20.44 -7.98
CA GLU A 6 13.74 -19.50 -9.10
C GLU A 6 13.19 -18.15 -8.66
N ILE A 7 12.17 -18.15 -7.78
CA ILE A 7 11.60 -16.89 -7.25
C ILE A 7 12.62 -16.11 -6.42
N LYS A 8 13.45 -16.79 -5.63
CA LYS A 8 14.48 -16.12 -4.83
C LYS A 8 15.49 -15.35 -5.68
N LYS A 9 15.77 -15.77 -6.90
CA LYS A 9 16.69 -15.07 -7.80
C LYS A 9 16.19 -13.67 -8.17
N ASP A 10 14.90 -13.42 -8.11
CA ASP A 10 14.33 -12.08 -8.34
C ASP A 10 14.64 -11.10 -7.20
N PHE A 11 15.10 -11.58 -6.05
CA PHE A 11 15.33 -10.76 -4.85
C PHE A 11 16.84 -10.68 -4.52
N PRO A 12 17.53 -9.59 -4.90
CA PRO A 12 18.97 -9.46 -4.70
C PRO A 12 19.44 -9.61 -3.25
N ILE A 13 18.59 -9.32 -2.29
CA ILE A 13 18.90 -9.44 -0.86
C ILE A 13 19.26 -10.88 -0.46
N PHE A 14 18.76 -11.89 -1.15
CA PHE A 14 19.02 -13.29 -0.82
C PHE A 14 20.37 -13.81 -1.32
N GLU A 15 21.13 -13.01 -2.07
CA GLU A 15 22.54 -13.27 -2.37
C GLU A 15 23.44 -13.01 -1.14
N ARG A 16 22.90 -12.36 -0.12
CA ARG A 16 23.64 -12.00 1.08
C ARG A 16 23.81 -13.18 2.02
N GLU A 17 24.98 -13.31 2.61
CA GLU A 17 25.28 -14.23 3.70
C GLU A 17 25.34 -13.51 5.05
N ILE A 18 24.84 -14.17 6.10
CA ILE A 18 24.91 -13.74 7.48
C ILE A 18 25.58 -14.87 8.31
N ASN A 19 26.69 -14.57 8.96
CA ASN A 19 27.46 -15.53 9.74
C ASN A 19 27.88 -16.79 8.93
N ASN A 20 28.33 -16.58 7.68
CA ASN A 20 28.71 -17.64 6.71
C ASN A 20 27.54 -18.61 6.38
N SER A 21 26.34 -18.15 6.43
CA SER A 21 25.14 -18.91 6.04
C SER A 21 24.25 -18.06 5.14
N PRO A 22 23.52 -18.65 4.18
CA PRO A 22 22.56 -17.94 3.37
C PRO A 22 21.53 -17.21 4.21
N LEU A 23 21.15 -16.01 3.80
CA LEU A 23 20.14 -15.22 4.48
C LEU A 23 18.80 -15.97 4.54
N VAL A 24 18.28 -16.12 5.75
CA VAL A 24 16.89 -16.53 6.00
C VAL A 24 16.13 -15.33 6.52
N TYR A 25 15.07 -14.91 5.80
CA TYR A 25 14.25 -13.75 6.16
C TYR A 25 12.83 -14.20 6.44
N LEU A 26 12.35 -14.03 7.68
CA LEU A 26 11.04 -14.50 8.16
C LEU A 26 10.14 -13.35 8.63
N ASP A 27 10.50 -12.10 8.33
CA ASP A 27 9.80 -10.91 8.83
C ASP A 27 9.05 -10.14 7.72
N SER A 28 8.55 -10.85 6.71
CA SER A 28 7.77 -10.25 5.61
C SER A 28 6.46 -9.60 6.07
N GLY A 29 5.95 -9.97 7.24
CA GLY A 29 4.78 -9.35 7.85
C GLY A 29 5.03 -7.90 8.27
N ALA A 30 6.24 -7.57 8.71
CA ALA A 30 6.64 -6.20 9.03
C ALA A 30 7.13 -5.45 7.77
N THR A 31 7.98 -6.08 6.97
CA THR A 31 8.56 -5.47 5.76
C THR A 31 8.85 -6.54 4.72
N SER A 32 8.22 -6.43 3.56
CA SER A 32 8.50 -7.32 2.42
C SER A 32 9.79 -6.88 1.70
N GLN A 33 10.62 -7.85 1.32
CA GLN A 33 11.77 -7.60 0.45
C GLN A 33 11.30 -7.18 -0.94
N LYS A 34 12.16 -6.45 -1.67
CA LYS A 34 11.83 -5.90 -2.97
C LYS A 34 12.49 -6.73 -4.06
N PRO A 35 11.72 -7.24 -5.04
CA PRO A 35 12.31 -7.88 -6.20
C PRO A 35 13.02 -6.87 -7.10
N GLN A 36 13.97 -7.36 -7.90
CA GLN A 36 14.80 -6.55 -8.79
C GLN A 36 13.97 -5.65 -9.71
N GLN A 37 12.88 -6.15 -10.24
CA GLN A 37 11.98 -5.43 -11.13
C GLN A 37 11.36 -4.17 -10.44
N VAL A 38 11.08 -4.24 -9.14
CA VAL A 38 10.59 -3.09 -8.37
C VAL A 38 11.69 -2.07 -8.16
N LEU A 39 12.91 -2.52 -7.85
CA LEU A 39 14.07 -1.63 -7.66
C LEU A 39 14.40 -0.89 -8.96
N GLU A 40 14.40 -1.59 -10.09
CA GLU A 40 14.60 -1.01 -11.40
C GLU A 40 13.51 0.01 -11.77
N ALA A 41 12.24 -0.34 -11.58
CA ALA A 41 11.14 0.57 -11.84
C ALA A 41 11.23 1.85 -10.99
N MET A 42 11.59 1.75 -9.72
CA MET A 42 11.81 2.92 -8.86
C MET A 42 12.97 3.77 -9.34
N ASN A 43 14.10 3.14 -9.69
CA ASN A 43 15.26 3.85 -10.25
C ASN A 43 14.91 4.56 -11.56
N ASP A 44 14.18 3.90 -12.44
CA ASP A 44 13.76 4.46 -13.73
C ASP A 44 12.85 5.67 -13.58
N ILE A 45 11.91 5.65 -12.67
CA ILE A 45 11.08 6.81 -12.37
C ILE A 45 11.94 8.00 -11.94
N TYR A 46 12.83 7.83 -10.97
CA TYR A 46 13.63 8.93 -10.44
C TYR A 46 14.69 9.44 -11.42
N THR A 47 15.20 8.61 -12.29
CA THR A 47 16.27 8.98 -13.23
C THR A 47 15.77 9.44 -14.60
N LYS A 48 14.56 9.04 -15.02
CA LYS A 48 14.08 9.25 -16.39
C LYS A 48 12.80 10.08 -16.49
N SER A 49 11.86 9.96 -15.50
CA SER A 49 10.51 10.51 -15.67
C SER A 49 9.91 11.14 -14.40
N ASN A 50 10.75 11.50 -13.42
CA ASN A 50 10.25 12.08 -12.17
C ASN A 50 9.59 13.46 -12.41
N ALA A 51 8.25 13.49 -12.38
CA ALA A 51 7.47 14.70 -12.60
C ALA A 51 6.18 14.70 -11.78
N ASN A 52 5.52 15.85 -11.71
CA ASN A 52 4.26 16.01 -11.00
C ASN A 52 3.11 15.34 -11.76
N VAL A 53 2.40 14.43 -11.10
CA VAL A 53 1.25 13.70 -11.64
C VAL A 53 0.04 14.65 -11.74
N HIS A 54 -0.72 14.57 -12.82
CA HIS A 54 -1.98 15.28 -13.09
C HIS A 54 -1.92 16.82 -13.22
N ARG A 55 -0.80 17.47 -13.03
CA ARG A 55 -0.74 18.94 -12.95
C ARG A 55 0.21 19.62 -13.92
N GLY A 56 0.98 18.89 -14.69
CA GLY A 56 1.91 19.45 -15.67
C GLY A 56 1.38 19.35 -17.09
N THR A 57 1.70 20.36 -17.92
CA THR A 57 1.38 20.38 -19.36
C THR A 57 2.57 20.01 -20.24
N TYR A 58 3.65 19.50 -19.63
CA TYR A 58 4.88 19.10 -20.29
C TYR A 58 5.01 17.57 -20.37
N VAL A 59 5.86 17.09 -21.28
CA VAL A 59 5.98 15.67 -21.66
C VAL A 59 6.19 14.76 -20.44
N LEU A 60 7.16 15.05 -19.57
CA LEU A 60 7.44 14.20 -18.40
C LEU A 60 6.24 14.06 -17.45
N SER A 61 5.44 15.13 -17.28
CA SER A 61 4.24 15.06 -16.45
C SER A 61 3.16 14.18 -17.09
N ALA A 62 3.02 14.24 -18.42
CA ALA A 62 2.08 13.37 -19.13
C ALA A 62 2.49 11.89 -19.00
N GLU A 63 3.76 11.57 -19.23
CA GLU A 63 4.31 10.22 -19.11
C GLU A 63 4.15 9.66 -17.68
N THR A 64 4.48 10.47 -16.67
CA THR A 64 4.33 10.05 -15.26
C THR A 64 2.86 9.86 -14.88
N THR A 65 1.97 10.71 -15.39
CA THR A 65 0.52 10.57 -15.18
C THR A 65 -0.02 9.30 -15.83
N GLU A 66 0.37 9.03 -17.07
CA GLU A 66 -0.01 7.81 -17.77
C GLU A 66 0.47 6.55 -17.03
N ALA A 67 1.73 6.54 -16.58
CA ALA A 67 2.29 5.44 -15.81
C ALA A 67 1.51 5.21 -14.51
N TYR A 68 1.17 6.28 -13.79
CA TYR A 68 0.38 6.22 -12.55
C TYR A 68 -1.02 5.65 -12.78
N GLU A 69 -1.75 6.12 -13.80
CA GLU A 69 -3.08 5.63 -14.11
C GLU A 69 -3.07 4.19 -14.66
N ASN A 70 -2.02 3.79 -15.36
CA ASN A 70 -1.82 2.41 -15.78
C ASN A 70 -1.67 1.46 -14.58
N VAL A 71 -0.98 1.88 -13.51
CA VAL A 71 -0.89 1.11 -12.25
C VAL A 71 -2.27 0.99 -11.60
N ARG A 72 -3.04 2.09 -11.56
CA ARG A 72 -4.42 2.08 -11.05
C ARG A 72 -5.28 1.07 -11.78
N ASN A 73 -5.23 1.05 -13.11
CA ASN A 73 -5.95 0.09 -13.94
C ASN A 73 -5.49 -1.37 -13.71
N LYS A 74 -4.19 -1.61 -13.51
CA LYS A 74 -3.68 -2.93 -13.14
C LYS A 74 -4.23 -3.40 -11.79
N CYS A 75 -4.23 -2.53 -10.79
CA CYS A 75 -4.82 -2.83 -9.47
C CYS A 75 -6.31 -3.12 -9.58
N LYS A 76 -7.07 -2.30 -10.32
CA LYS A 76 -8.48 -2.54 -10.62
C LYS A 76 -8.72 -3.94 -11.18
N ASN A 77 -7.96 -4.32 -12.21
CA ASN A 77 -8.12 -5.62 -12.85
C ASN A 77 -7.72 -6.78 -11.92
N PHE A 78 -6.67 -6.60 -11.11
CA PHE A 78 -6.19 -7.61 -10.16
C PHE A 78 -7.23 -7.96 -9.10
N ILE A 79 -7.93 -6.95 -8.56
CA ILE A 79 -8.98 -7.16 -7.55
C ILE A 79 -10.39 -7.30 -8.15
N ASN A 80 -10.50 -7.27 -9.50
CA ASN A 80 -11.77 -7.36 -10.23
C ASN A 80 -12.76 -6.24 -9.83
N ALA A 81 -12.25 -5.02 -9.62
CA ALA A 81 -13.10 -3.87 -9.35
C ALA A 81 -13.80 -3.37 -10.64
N PRO A 82 -15.06 -2.89 -10.58
CA PRO A 82 -15.80 -2.38 -11.73
C PRO A 82 -15.17 -1.13 -12.36
N SER A 83 -14.66 -0.20 -11.52
CA SER A 83 -14.06 1.06 -11.96
C SER A 83 -12.70 1.30 -11.36
N SER A 84 -11.82 1.99 -12.10
CA SER A 84 -10.55 2.50 -11.57
C SER A 84 -10.75 3.55 -10.47
N ASP A 85 -11.90 4.20 -10.40
CA ASP A 85 -12.26 5.17 -9.38
C ASP A 85 -12.41 4.54 -7.99
N GLU A 86 -12.59 3.21 -7.92
CA GLU A 86 -12.62 2.45 -6.68
C GLU A 86 -11.22 2.17 -6.11
N ILE A 87 -10.16 2.48 -6.85
CA ILE A 87 -8.77 2.27 -6.42
C ILE A 87 -8.21 3.56 -5.82
N ILE A 88 -7.96 3.55 -4.53
CA ILE A 88 -7.36 4.66 -3.80
C ILE A 88 -6.02 4.20 -3.24
N PHE A 89 -4.93 4.87 -3.65
CA PHE A 89 -3.61 4.63 -3.10
C PHE A 89 -3.43 5.37 -1.78
N THR A 90 -3.01 4.65 -0.75
CA THR A 90 -2.72 5.19 0.59
C THR A 90 -1.27 4.89 0.97
N ARG A 91 -0.77 5.57 2.01
CA ARG A 91 0.60 5.35 2.52
C ARG A 91 0.77 4.06 3.33
N GLY A 92 -0.30 3.30 3.49
CA GLY A 92 -0.33 2.03 4.19
C GLY A 92 -1.68 1.79 4.85
N THR A 93 -1.84 0.64 5.51
CA THR A 93 -3.10 0.20 6.12
C THR A 93 -3.63 1.20 7.15
N THR A 94 -2.78 1.77 7.99
CA THR A 94 -3.19 2.78 8.99
C THR A 94 -3.81 4.02 8.34
N ASP A 95 -3.20 4.52 7.25
CA ASP A 95 -3.74 5.65 6.49
C ASP A 95 -5.07 5.29 5.84
N GLY A 96 -5.17 4.07 5.28
CA GLY A 96 -6.40 3.53 4.70
C GLY A 96 -7.56 3.45 5.70
N PHE A 97 -7.32 2.91 6.89
CA PHE A 97 -8.35 2.86 7.95
C PHE A 97 -8.77 4.22 8.43
N ASN A 98 -7.84 5.15 8.64
CA ASN A 98 -8.18 6.54 9.02
C ASN A 98 -9.01 7.22 7.93
N PHE A 99 -8.65 7.03 6.66
CA PHE A 99 -9.42 7.55 5.54
C PHE A 99 -10.84 6.98 5.52
N LEU A 100 -10.99 5.65 5.65
CA LEU A 100 -12.31 5.00 5.70
C LEU A 100 -13.14 5.47 6.89
N ALA A 101 -12.55 5.59 8.07
CA ALA A 101 -13.25 6.10 9.24
C ALA A 101 -13.81 7.49 8.98
N GLN A 102 -13.01 8.41 8.46
CA GLN A 102 -13.47 9.77 8.15
C GLN A 102 -14.54 9.80 7.06
N ALA A 103 -14.40 8.98 6.02
CA ALA A 103 -15.33 8.95 4.90
C ALA A 103 -16.67 8.29 5.26
N LEU A 104 -16.66 7.25 6.10
CA LEU A 104 -17.87 6.49 6.43
C LEU A 104 -18.61 7.05 7.64
N THR A 105 -17.90 7.56 8.65
CA THR A 105 -18.56 8.03 9.90
C THR A 105 -19.32 9.33 9.71
N LYS A 106 -18.84 10.21 8.82
CA LYS A 106 -19.38 11.55 8.66
C LYS A 106 -20.85 11.58 8.23
N ASP A 107 -21.23 10.68 7.32
CA ASP A 107 -22.55 10.71 6.66
C ASP A 107 -23.31 9.38 6.81
N ARG A 108 -22.72 8.34 7.41
CA ARG A 108 -23.30 6.99 7.47
C ARG A 108 -23.45 6.43 8.89
N LEU A 109 -22.76 6.98 9.87
CA LEU A 109 -22.82 6.53 11.25
C LEU A 109 -23.38 7.65 12.14
N GLY A 110 -24.37 7.31 12.96
CA GLY A 110 -25.02 8.21 13.90
C GLY A 110 -25.04 7.67 15.32
N ALA A 111 -25.70 8.40 16.23
CA ALA A 111 -25.87 7.96 17.62
C ALA A 111 -26.70 6.67 17.68
N GLY A 112 -26.14 5.62 18.25
CA GLY A 112 -26.76 4.31 18.38
C GLY A 112 -26.31 3.28 17.35
N ASP A 113 -25.52 3.66 16.35
CA ASP A 113 -24.89 2.72 15.42
C ASP A 113 -23.71 2.01 16.10
N GLU A 114 -23.45 0.78 15.70
CA GLU A 114 -22.41 -0.07 16.28
C GLU A 114 -21.36 -0.43 15.24
N ILE A 115 -20.09 -0.47 15.66
CA ILE A 115 -18.97 -0.96 14.86
C ILE A 115 -18.47 -2.27 15.46
N LEU A 116 -18.60 -3.37 14.72
CA LEU A 116 -18.10 -4.67 15.15
C LEU A 116 -16.60 -4.82 14.82
N LEU A 117 -15.81 -5.11 15.84
CA LEU A 117 -14.38 -5.39 15.73
C LEU A 117 -14.06 -6.76 16.33
N SER A 118 -13.03 -7.43 15.82
CA SER A 118 -12.50 -8.64 16.45
C SER A 118 -11.42 -8.28 17.49
N GLU A 119 -11.17 -9.17 18.46
CA GLU A 119 -10.11 -8.97 19.46
C GLU A 119 -8.69 -9.12 18.88
N ILE A 120 -8.57 -9.75 17.71
CA ILE A 120 -7.28 -10.00 17.05
C ILE A 120 -6.92 -8.96 15.99
N GLU A 121 -7.64 -7.83 15.95
CA GLU A 121 -7.37 -6.75 15.02
C GLU A 121 -6.00 -6.11 15.24
N HIS A 122 -5.38 -5.70 14.13
CA HIS A 122 -4.20 -4.83 14.21
C HIS A 122 -4.58 -3.48 14.86
N HIS A 123 -3.67 -2.92 15.66
CA HIS A 123 -3.87 -1.64 16.37
C HIS A 123 -4.35 -0.50 15.46
N ALA A 124 -3.94 -0.48 14.20
CA ALA A 124 -4.40 0.51 13.22
C ALA A 124 -5.93 0.52 13.04
N ASN A 125 -6.59 -0.62 13.28
CA ASN A 125 -8.04 -0.74 13.20
C ASN A 125 -8.70 -0.58 14.58
N CYS A 126 -8.31 -1.37 15.58
CA CYS A 126 -9.00 -1.37 16.87
C CYS A 126 -8.89 -0.02 17.60
N LEU A 127 -7.73 0.64 17.61
CA LEU A 127 -7.54 1.91 18.32
C LEU A 127 -8.30 3.07 17.68
N LEU A 128 -8.58 3.01 16.40
CA LEU A 128 -9.31 4.06 15.69
C LEU A 128 -10.73 4.24 16.24
N TYR A 129 -11.37 3.16 16.67
CA TYR A 129 -12.75 3.16 17.14
C TYR A 129 -12.89 3.03 18.67
N THR A 130 -11.83 2.63 19.36
CA THR A 130 -11.84 2.40 20.82
C THR A 130 -11.17 3.53 21.61
N SER A 131 -10.34 4.36 20.96
CA SER A 131 -9.74 5.52 21.62
C SER A 131 -10.77 6.60 21.89
N PRO A 132 -10.76 7.22 23.09
CA PRO A 132 -11.65 8.33 23.39
C PRO A 132 -11.43 9.48 22.39
N SER A 133 -12.50 9.97 21.78
CA SER A 133 -12.45 11.15 20.94
C SER A 133 -11.97 12.36 21.76
N PRO A 134 -11.21 13.30 21.18
CA PRO A 134 -10.93 14.58 21.84
C PRO A 134 -12.20 15.32 22.29
N ARG A 135 -13.37 15.01 21.71
CA ARG A 135 -14.68 15.55 22.11
C ARG A 135 -15.24 14.91 23.38
N ASP A 136 -14.75 13.72 23.75
CA ASP A 136 -15.22 12.99 24.95
C ASP A 136 -14.43 13.38 26.20
N ARG A 137 -13.51 14.34 26.08
CA ARG A 137 -12.73 14.94 27.17
C ARG A 137 -13.37 16.26 27.66
N GLY A 138 -14.67 16.27 27.78
CA GLY A 138 -15.41 17.36 28.37
C GLY A 138 -15.39 17.31 29.90
#